data_2fa9d5204857e2a6afb9edf2163ffe4c
#
_entry.id   2fa9d5204857e2a6afb9edf2163ffe4c
#
_cell.length_a   1.000
_cell.length_b   1.000
_cell.length_c   1.000
_cell.angle_alpha   90.00
_cell.angle_beta   90.00
_cell.angle_gamma   90.00
#
_symmetry.space_group_name_H-M   'P 1'
#
loop_
_entity.id
_entity.type
_entity.pdbx_description
1 polymer ?
#
loop_
_entity_poly.entity_id
_entity_poly.type
_entity_poly.pdbx_seq_one_letter_code
_entity_poly.pdbx_strand_id
1 'polypeptide(L)'
;MNLKTVSGSAVELSEVAFGREFNEALVHQVVTAYLAGGRQGTRAHKSRADVSGGGKKPFRQKGTGRARAGSIRSPIWVGGGKTFAARPQDWSQKVN
;
A
#
# COMPACT_ATOMS: atom_id res chain seq x y z
N MET A 1 -30.11 -6.42 27.16
CA MET A 1 -30.50 -5.20 26.40
C MET A 1 -31.35 -5.64 25.21
N ASN A 2 -32.52 -5.07 25.08
CA ASN A 2 -33.47 -5.42 24.03
C ASN A 2 -33.48 -4.35 22.96
N LEU A 3 -33.29 -4.75 21.70
CA LEU A 3 -33.40 -3.87 20.54
C LEU A 3 -34.54 -4.31 19.64
N LYS A 4 -35.24 -3.34 19.04
CA LYS A 4 -36.26 -3.58 18.04
C LYS A 4 -35.63 -3.63 16.66
N THR A 5 -35.89 -4.69 15.94
CA THR A 5 -35.49 -4.80 14.52
C THR A 5 -36.40 -3.94 13.64
N VAL A 6 -35.98 -3.66 12.41
CA VAL A 6 -36.76 -2.93 11.41
C VAL A 6 -38.07 -3.68 11.11
N SER A 7 -38.07 -5.01 11.22
CA SER A 7 -39.27 -5.86 11.04
C SER A 7 -40.22 -5.85 12.24
N GLY A 8 -39.87 -5.17 13.34
CA GLY A 8 -40.70 -5.04 14.53
C GLY A 8 -40.51 -6.12 15.59
N SER A 9 -39.68 -7.12 15.35
CA SER A 9 -39.35 -8.14 16.35
C SER A 9 -38.33 -7.62 17.36
N ALA A 10 -38.40 -8.10 18.60
CA ALA A 10 -37.41 -7.76 19.62
C ALA A 10 -36.29 -8.78 19.61
N VAL A 11 -35.03 -8.29 19.74
CA VAL A 11 -33.83 -9.12 19.87
C VAL A 11 -33.13 -8.78 21.17
N GLU A 12 -32.85 -9.80 21.96
CA GLU A 12 -32.08 -9.63 23.19
C GLU A 12 -30.59 -9.73 22.89
N LEU A 13 -29.84 -8.73 23.32
CA LEU A 13 -28.39 -8.63 23.12
C LEU A 13 -27.66 -8.59 24.47
N SER A 14 -26.45 -9.11 24.48
CA SER A 14 -25.57 -9.03 25.65
C SER A 14 -25.12 -7.59 25.90
N GLU A 15 -25.35 -7.08 27.10
CA GLU A 15 -24.85 -5.77 27.52
C GLU A 15 -23.34 -5.70 27.56
N VAL A 16 -22.68 -6.80 27.93
CA VAL A 16 -21.21 -6.85 28.01
C VAL A 16 -20.59 -6.62 26.64
N ALA A 17 -21.22 -7.14 25.59
CA ALA A 17 -20.70 -7.00 24.22
C ALA A 17 -21.19 -5.73 23.53
N PHE A 18 -22.47 -5.37 23.67
CA PHE A 18 -23.12 -4.33 22.87
C PHE A 18 -23.50 -3.08 23.68
N GLY A 19 -23.48 -3.15 25.01
CA GLY A 19 -23.82 -2.03 25.89
C GLY A 19 -22.63 -1.13 26.25
N ARG A 20 -21.56 -1.19 25.50
CA ARG A 20 -20.36 -0.38 25.77
C ARG A 20 -20.54 1.08 25.37
N GLU A 21 -19.87 1.96 26.09
CA GLU A 21 -19.79 3.36 25.70
C GLU A 21 -19.07 3.53 24.37
N PHE A 22 -19.47 4.55 23.60
CA PHE A 22 -18.84 4.88 22.34
C PHE A 22 -17.39 5.31 22.56
N ASN A 23 -16.47 4.59 21.91
CA ASN A 23 -15.05 4.95 21.92
C ASN A 23 -14.64 5.30 20.48
N GLU A 24 -14.57 6.60 20.21
CA GLU A 24 -14.27 7.12 18.87
C GLU A 24 -12.92 6.63 18.35
N ALA A 25 -11.90 6.62 19.20
CA ALA A 25 -10.55 6.20 18.81
C ALA A 25 -10.51 4.73 18.36
N LEU A 26 -11.19 3.84 19.09
CA LEU A 26 -11.27 2.42 18.72
C LEU A 26 -12.09 2.21 17.44
N VAL A 27 -13.20 2.90 17.28
CA VAL A 27 -14.02 2.83 16.07
C VAL A 27 -13.23 3.29 14.86
N HIS A 28 -12.52 4.41 14.96
CA HIS A 28 -11.66 4.92 13.90
C HIS A 28 -10.56 3.91 13.52
N GLN A 29 -9.91 3.31 14.50
CA GLN A 29 -8.87 2.31 14.27
C GLN A 29 -9.42 1.07 13.54
N VAL A 30 -10.57 0.57 13.95
CA VAL A 30 -11.21 -0.60 13.34
C VAL A 30 -11.66 -0.31 11.91
N VAL A 31 -12.28 0.86 11.68
CA VAL A 31 -12.71 1.28 10.33
C VAL A 31 -11.49 1.42 9.40
N THR A 32 -10.42 2.03 9.89
CA THR A 32 -9.17 2.17 9.12
C THR A 32 -8.58 0.81 8.75
N ALA A 33 -8.56 -0.13 9.70
CA ALA A 33 -8.08 -1.49 9.46
C ALA A 33 -8.97 -2.24 8.46
N TYR A 34 -10.29 -2.08 8.54
CA TYR A 34 -11.24 -2.69 7.61
C TYR A 34 -11.04 -2.18 6.19
N LEU A 35 -10.94 -0.87 6.02
CA LEU A 35 -10.72 -0.25 4.70
C LEU A 35 -9.35 -0.63 4.12
N ALA A 36 -8.31 -0.69 4.96
CA ALA A 36 -6.98 -1.14 4.54
C ALA A 36 -6.98 -2.61 4.11
N GLY A 37 -7.69 -3.48 4.82
CA GLY A 37 -7.82 -4.89 4.50
C GLY A 37 -8.53 -5.17 3.18
N GLY A 38 -9.38 -4.24 2.72
CA GLY A 38 -10.05 -4.33 1.42
C GLY A 38 -9.18 -3.96 0.22
N ARG A 39 -7.97 -3.43 0.46
CA ARG A 39 -7.06 -3.03 -0.62
C ARG A 39 -6.42 -4.25 -1.27
N GLN A 40 -6.43 -4.29 -2.59
CA GLN A 40 -5.82 -5.40 -3.35
C GLN A 40 -4.29 -5.40 -3.30
N GLY A 41 -3.67 -4.22 -3.30
CA GLY A 41 -2.23 -4.07 -3.14
C GLY A 41 -1.37 -4.71 -4.24
N THR A 42 -1.89 -4.80 -5.46
CA THR A 42 -1.21 -5.48 -6.57
C THR A 42 -0.31 -4.57 -7.40
N ARG A 43 -0.17 -3.30 -7.02
CA ARG A 43 0.68 -2.35 -7.74
C ARG A 43 2.14 -2.79 -7.67
N ALA A 44 2.79 -2.90 -8.83
CA ALA A 44 4.19 -3.27 -8.92
C ALA A 44 4.90 -2.42 -9.98
N HIS A 45 6.11 -1.97 -9.66
CA HIS A 45 7.00 -1.29 -10.58
C HIS A 45 8.35 -1.98 -10.60
N LYS A 46 9.07 -1.86 -11.69
CA LYS A 46 10.44 -2.35 -11.79
C LYS A 46 11.40 -1.28 -11.31
N SER A 47 12.26 -1.63 -10.35
CA SER A 47 13.42 -0.81 -10.00
C SER A 47 14.51 -0.92 -11.06
N ARG A 48 15.56 -0.12 -10.95
CA ARG A 48 16.69 -0.20 -11.89
C ARG A 48 17.34 -1.59 -11.92
N ALA A 49 17.26 -2.35 -10.83
CA ALA A 49 17.80 -3.70 -10.76
C ALA A 49 16.91 -4.72 -11.51
N ASP A 50 15.60 -4.46 -11.59
CA ASP A 50 14.63 -5.36 -12.21
C ASP A 50 14.49 -5.14 -13.73
N VAL A 51 14.83 -3.95 -14.21
CA VAL A 51 14.73 -3.62 -15.65
C VAL A 51 15.80 -4.38 -16.42
N SER A 52 15.43 -4.97 -17.55
CA SER A 52 16.34 -5.67 -18.44
C SER A 52 17.30 -4.70 -19.13
N GLY A 53 18.54 -5.10 -19.27
CA GLY A 53 19.57 -4.32 -19.96
C GLY A 53 20.61 -3.73 -19.03
N GLY A 54 21.41 -2.79 -19.51
CA GLY A 54 22.49 -2.18 -18.77
C GLY A 54 23.68 -3.11 -18.59
N GLY A 55 24.36 -2.99 -17.45
CA GLY A 55 25.58 -3.77 -17.17
C GLY A 55 26.85 -3.22 -17.83
N LYS A 56 26.70 -2.30 -18.75
CA LYS A 56 27.80 -1.63 -19.44
C LYS A 56 27.61 -0.13 -19.34
N LYS A 57 28.70 0.59 -19.09
CA LYS A 57 28.70 2.06 -19.12
C LYS A 57 28.33 2.55 -20.54
N PRO A 58 27.30 3.42 -20.72
CA PRO A 58 26.81 3.80 -22.06
C PRO A 58 27.87 4.51 -22.89
N PHE A 59 28.72 5.33 -22.26
CA PHE A 59 29.80 6.08 -22.90
C PHE A 59 30.87 6.44 -21.88
N ARG A 60 32.04 6.86 -22.37
CA ARG A 60 33.17 7.25 -21.49
C ARG A 60 32.80 8.41 -20.56
N GLN A 61 33.49 8.49 -19.44
CA GLN A 61 33.22 9.47 -18.37
C GLN A 61 33.40 10.92 -18.83
N LYS A 62 34.36 11.18 -19.72
CA LYS A 62 34.74 12.54 -20.17
C LYS A 62 34.81 12.59 -21.70
N GLY A 63 34.68 13.79 -22.26
CA GLY A 63 34.96 14.07 -23.66
C GLY A 63 33.79 13.77 -24.64
N THR A 64 32.57 13.46 -24.14
CA THR A 64 31.40 13.23 -25.00
C THR A 64 30.49 14.43 -25.09
N GLY A 65 30.68 15.47 -24.27
CA GLY A 65 29.76 16.61 -24.19
C GLY A 65 28.41 16.29 -23.56
N ARG A 66 28.25 15.09 -22.99
CA ARG A 66 27.02 14.61 -22.35
C ARG A 66 27.18 14.49 -20.85
N ALA A 67 26.04 14.49 -20.14
CA ALA A 67 26.04 14.20 -18.73
C ALA A 67 26.60 12.79 -18.46
N ARG A 68 27.32 12.66 -17.37
CA ARG A 68 27.88 11.36 -16.96
C ARG A 68 26.78 10.33 -16.72
N ALA A 69 27.00 9.10 -17.17
CA ALA A 69 26.06 8.01 -16.99
C ALA A 69 26.79 6.71 -16.76
N GLY A 70 26.31 5.92 -15.82
CA GLY A 70 26.84 4.59 -15.50
C GLY A 70 25.96 3.45 -15.98
N SER A 71 24.66 3.70 -16.17
CA SER A 71 23.70 2.68 -16.62
C SER A 71 22.57 3.33 -17.39
N ILE A 72 22.12 2.67 -18.44
CA ILE A 72 20.93 3.07 -19.19
C ILE A 72 19.63 2.75 -18.42
N ARG A 73 19.72 1.99 -17.34
CA ARG A 73 18.58 1.64 -16.46
C ARG A 73 18.33 2.66 -15.35
N SER A 74 19.15 3.71 -15.27
CA SER A 74 18.96 4.76 -14.28
C SER A 74 17.55 5.36 -14.36
N PRO A 75 16.94 5.74 -13.22
CA PRO A 75 15.61 6.36 -13.19
C PRO A 75 15.48 7.65 -14.01
N ILE A 76 16.57 8.35 -14.26
CA ILE A 76 16.60 9.58 -15.06
C ILE A 76 16.61 9.31 -16.57
N TRP A 77 16.76 8.05 -16.98
CA TRP A 77 16.76 7.65 -18.37
C TRP A 77 15.37 7.17 -18.79
N VAL A 78 15.01 7.48 -20.04
CA VAL A 78 13.81 6.92 -20.66
C VAL A 78 13.97 5.40 -20.77
N GLY A 79 12.97 4.65 -20.29
CA GLY A 79 13.05 3.19 -20.25
C GLY A 79 13.83 2.63 -19.06
N GLY A 80 14.35 3.49 -18.19
CA GLY A 80 14.99 3.08 -16.93
C GLY A 80 13.99 2.65 -15.87
N GLY A 81 14.50 2.24 -14.71
CA GLY A 81 13.68 1.84 -13.58
C GLY A 81 13.00 3.00 -12.88
N LYS A 82 12.09 2.69 -11.98
CA LYS A 82 11.49 3.67 -11.06
C LYS A 82 12.38 3.85 -9.84
N THR A 83 12.56 5.09 -9.39
CA THR A 83 13.39 5.42 -8.23
C THR A 83 12.87 4.75 -6.96
N PHE A 84 11.57 4.93 -6.68
CA PHE A 84 10.87 4.31 -5.56
C PHE A 84 9.83 3.34 -6.10
N ALA A 85 10.32 2.21 -6.62
CA ALA A 85 9.47 1.21 -7.23
C ALA A 85 8.52 0.59 -6.21
N ALA A 86 7.22 0.68 -6.46
CA ALA A 86 6.22 0.05 -5.62
C ALA A 86 6.29 -1.48 -5.79
N ARG A 87 6.08 -2.20 -4.69
CA ARG A 87 5.96 -3.65 -4.67
C ARG A 87 4.55 -4.04 -4.25
N PRO A 88 4.05 -5.19 -4.68
CA PRO A 88 2.81 -5.73 -4.14
C PRO A 88 2.90 -5.80 -2.63
N GLN A 89 1.85 -5.36 -1.95
CA GLN A 89 1.85 -5.25 -0.50
C GLN A 89 0.50 -5.68 0.06
N ASP A 90 0.55 -6.42 1.15
CA ASP A 90 -0.61 -6.73 1.96
C ASP A 90 -0.89 -5.56 2.92
N TRP A 91 -2.06 -4.94 2.77
CA TRP A 91 -2.47 -3.79 3.58
C TRP A 91 -3.31 -4.18 4.79
N SER A 92 -3.53 -5.47 5.02
CA SER A 92 -4.30 -5.92 6.17
C SER A 92 -3.62 -5.51 7.49
N GLN A 93 -4.44 -5.16 8.46
CA GLN A 93 -4.00 -4.78 9.81
C GLN A 93 -4.61 -5.72 10.82
N LYS A 94 -3.84 -6.07 11.85
CA LYS A 94 -4.32 -6.87 12.95
C LYS A 94 -5.29 -6.06 13.80
N VAL A 95 -6.45 -6.64 14.08
CA VAL A 95 -7.47 -6.11 15.01
C VAL A 95 -7.76 -7.18 16.07
N ASN A 96 -7.83 -6.73 17.30
CA ASN A 96 -8.17 -7.63 18.41
C ASN A 96 -9.64 -8.05 18.36
#